data_a53ed8f541dd9c72fc621135c18f6180
#
_entry.id   a53ed8f541dd9c72fc621135c18f6180
#
_cell.length_a   1.000
_cell.length_b   1.000
_cell.length_c   1.000
_cell.angle_alpha   90.00
_cell.angle_beta   90.00
_cell.angle_gamma   90.00
#
_symmetry.space_group_name_H-M   'P 1'
#
loop_
_entity.id
_entity.type
_entity.pdbx_description
1 polymer ?
#
loop_
_entity_poly.entity_id
_entity_poly.type
_entity_poly.pdbx_seq_one_letter_code
_entity_poly.pdbx_strand_id
1 'polypeptide(L)'
;MKAMKRYLLAIVLLLPFILQAKVAFEKPRSKQPTAFAIVVDQATYDKTAPQIHAYRDALEADGLSTYILRDNWQTPEQVREQLIALMRKTAKRSPLEGVVFVGDIPIAMVRNAQHLTTAFKMDEDNFPMIQSSVPSDRYYDCPDLQFELIARDTTDRLLSYFNLACDSPQRLDPAFYSGRIRYPEQLGGDKYEGIARYL
;
A
#
# COMPACT_ATOMS: atom_id res chain seq x y z
N MET A 1 -26.00 26.02 -60.36
CA MET A 1 -25.75 24.82 -59.58
C MET A 1 -24.54 25.02 -58.69
N LYS A 2 -24.73 25.22 -57.37
CA LYS A 2 -23.69 25.52 -56.41
C LYS A 2 -23.23 24.22 -55.76
N ALA A 3 -21.99 23.84 -55.93
CA ALA A 3 -21.38 22.70 -55.29
C ALA A 3 -21.09 23.00 -53.81
N MET A 4 -21.75 22.31 -52.93
CA MET A 4 -21.60 22.39 -51.46
C MET A 4 -20.42 21.53 -51.02
N LYS A 5 -19.27 22.14 -50.70
CA LYS A 5 -18.10 21.46 -50.13
C LYS A 5 -18.45 21.00 -48.69
N ARG A 6 -18.53 19.69 -48.51
CA ARG A 6 -18.62 19.05 -47.18
C ARG A 6 -17.21 19.07 -46.54
N TYR A 7 -17.04 19.89 -45.50
CA TYR A 7 -15.87 19.80 -44.61
C TYR A 7 -16.10 18.69 -43.62
N LEU A 8 -15.37 17.63 -43.74
CA LEU A 8 -15.31 16.56 -42.73
C LEU A 8 -14.42 17.03 -41.61
N LEU A 9 -14.99 17.42 -40.48
CA LEU A 9 -14.28 17.80 -39.26
C LEU A 9 -13.84 16.50 -38.58
N ALA A 10 -12.59 16.11 -38.72
CA ALA A 10 -11.98 15.02 -37.96
C ALA A 10 -11.73 15.52 -36.53
N ILE A 11 -12.59 15.18 -35.59
CA ILE A 11 -12.34 15.33 -34.15
C ILE A 11 -11.38 14.24 -33.74
N VAL A 12 -10.10 14.59 -33.64
CA VAL A 12 -9.10 13.75 -32.98
C VAL A 12 -9.38 13.82 -31.48
N LEU A 13 -10.03 12.79 -30.95
CA LEU A 13 -10.15 12.58 -29.52
C LEU A 13 -8.75 12.29 -28.98
N LEU A 14 -8.08 13.32 -28.45
CA LEU A 14 -6.91 13.18 -27.59
C LEU A 14 -7.40 12.57 -26.25
N LEU A 15 -7.50 11.24 -26.20
CA LEU A 15 -7.55 10.53 -24.95
C LEU A 15 -6.21 10.78 -24.22
N PRO A 16 -6.22 11.35 -23.00
CA PRO A 16 -5.00 11.40 -22.22
C PRO A 16 -4.59 9.93 -21.95
N PHE A 17 -3.51 9.50 -22.58
CA PHE A 17 -2.80 8.32 -22.14
C PHE A 17 -2.29 8.64 -20.73
N ILE A 18 -3.06 8.28 -19.73
CA ILE A 18 -2.56 8.19 -18.35
C ILE A 18 -1.54 7.05 -18.40
N LEU A 19 -0.28 7.44 -18.54
CA LEU A 19 0.84 6.53 -18.38
C LEU A 19 0.83 6.14 -16.90
N GLN A 20 0.10 5.08 -16.57
CA GLN A 20 0.15 4.49 -15.24
C GLN A 20 1.57 3.96 -15.08
N ALA A 21 2.38 4.64 -14.28
CA ALA A 21 3.72 4.20 -13.97
C ALA A 21 3.61 2.77 -13.44
N LYS A 22 4.24 1.84 -14.14
CA LYS A 22 4.19 0.43 -13.77
C LYS A 22 5.00 0.26 -12.51
N VAL A 23 4.39 -0.25 -11.43
CA VAL A 23 5.07 -0.63 -10.20
C VAL A 23 6.32 -1.45 -10.52
N ALA A 24 7.47 -1.00 -10.06
CA ALA A 24 8.70 -1.73 -10.24
C ALA A 24 8.71 -2.94 -9.30
N PHE A 25 9.01 -4.10 -9.86
CA PHE A 25 8.82 -5.38 -9.20
C PHE A 25 10.06 -6.23 -9.34
N GLU A 26 10.73 -6.53 -8.21
CA GLU A 26 11.85 -7.46 -8.17
C GLU A 26 11.38 -8.83 -7.66
N LYS A 27 11.77 -9.87 -8.38
CA LYS A 27 11.44 -11.25 -8.01
C LYS A 27 12.44 -11.78 -6.98
N PRO A 28 12.03 -12.80 -6.18
CA PRO A 28 12.95 -13.53 -5.33
C PRO A 28 14.13 -14.09 -6.13
N ARG A 29 15.29 -14.14 -5.48
CA ARG A 29 16.47 -14.85 -5.99
C ARG A 29 16.39 -16.36 -5.75
N SER A 30 15.72 -16.74 -4.66
CA SER A 30 15.50 -18.14 -4.28
C SER A 30 14.01 -18.50 -4.30
N LYS A 31 13.70 -19.79 -4.52
CA LYS A 31 12.34 -20.34 -4.42
C LYS A 31 12.19 -21.02 -3.08
N GLN A 32 11.28 -20.52 -2.26
CA GLN A 32 10.99 -21.04 -0.94
C GLN A 32 9.50 -21.43 -0.83
N PRO A 33 9.12 -22.23 0.20
CA PRO A 33 7.73 -22.66 0.37
C PRO A 33 6.73 -21.54 0.56
N THR A 34 7.14 -20.45 1.22
CA THR A 34 6.31 -19.26 1.46
C THR A 34 6.95 -18.01 0.88
N ALA A 35 6.14 -16.97 0.64
CA ALA A 35 6.59 -15.70 0.09
C ALA A 35 6.49 -14.58 1.11
N PHE A 36 7.33 -13.59 0.94
CA PHE A 36 7.33 -12.35 1.68
C PHE A 36 7.39 -11.15 0.72
N ALA A 37 6.86 -10.00 1.10
CA ALA A 37 6.95 -8.79 0.31
C ALA A 37 7.55 -7.61 1.10
N ILE A 38 8.53 -6.94 0.50
CA ILE A 38 9.01 -5.64 0.93
C ILE A 38 8.35 -4.62 0.02
N VAL A 39 7.47 -3.79 0.57
CA VAL A 39 6.85 -2.66 -0.12
C VAL A 39 7.58 -1.40 0.31
N VAL A 40 8.22 -0.72 -0.61
CA VAL A 40 9.05 0.45 -0.32
C VAL A 40 8.71 1.61 -1.25
N ASP A 41 8.74 2.84 -0.74
CA ASP A 41 8.62 4.01 -1.61
C ASP A 41 9.91 4.25 -2.40
N GLN A 42 9.76 4.84 -3.61
CA GLN A 42 10.87 5.00 -4.54
C GLN A 42 12.03 5.82 -3.94
N ALA A 43 11.73 6.91 -3.20
CA ALA A 43 12.77 7.76 -2.63
C ALA A 43 13.57 7.03 -1.53
N THR A 44 12.89 6.27 -0.69
CA THR A 44 13.54 5.41 0.32
C THR A 44 14.39 4.34 -0.35
N TYR A 45 13.85 3.66 -1.38
CA TYR A 45 14.61 2.66 -2.12
C TYR A 45 15.88 3.24 -2.75
N ASP A 46 15.80 4.39 -3.42
CA ASP A 46 16.95 5.03 -4.08
C ASP A 46 18.09 5.37 -3.10
N LYS A 47 17.76 5.62 -1.83
CA LYS A 47 18.73 5.95 -0.77
C LYS A 47 19.21 4.75 0.03
N THR A 48 18.45 3.65 0.07
CA THR A 48 18.72 2.50 0.95
C THR A 48 18.72 1.16 0.21
N ALA A 49 18.86 1.16 -1.13
CA ALA A 49 18.80 -0.07 -1.94
C ALA A 49 19.76 -1.18 -1.46
N PRO A 50 21.02 -0.90 -1.07
CA PRO A 50 21.91 -1.94 -0.54
C PRO A 50 21.35 -2.62 0.71
N GLN A 51 20.76 -1.86 1.64
CA GLN A 51 20.18 -2.37 2.88
C GLN A 51 18.87 -3.14 2.61
N ILE A 52 18.01 -2.64 1.72
CA ILE A 52 16.81 -3.36 1.26
C ILE A 52 17.19 -4.71 0.64
N HIS A 53 18.24 -4.75 -0.17
CA HIS A 53 18.70 -6.02 -0.75
C HIS A 53 19.32 -6.94 0.30
N ALA A 54 20.09 -6.44 1.26
CA ALA A 54 20.61 -7.24 2.36
C ALA A 54 19.46 -7.82 3.22
N TYR A 55 18.44 -7.02 3.51
CA TYR A 55 17.25 -7.48 4.23
C TYR A 55 16.50 -8.56 3.45
N ARG A 56 16.29 -8.39 2.14
CA ARG A 56 15.73 -9.43 1.27
C ARG A 56 16.57 -10.72 1.37
N ASP A 57 17.89 -10.61 1.24
CA ASP A 57 18.77 -11.77 1.24
C ASP A 57 18.75 -12.51 2.58
N ALA A 58 18.59 -11.79 3.71
CA ALA A 58 18.39 -12.37 5.03
C ALA A 58 17.04 -13.12 5.13
N LEU A 59 15.96 -12.51 4.66
CA LEU A 59 14.64 -13.16 4.61
C LEU A 59 14.64 -14.42 3.73
N GLU A 60 15.36 -14.39 2.62
CA GLU A 60 15.51 -15.57 1.75
C GLU A 60 16.35 -16.67 2.40
N ALA A 61 17.35 -16.31 3.22
CA ALA A 61 18.10 -17.26 4.02
C ALA A 61 17.23 -17.90 5.12
N ASP A 62 16.25 -17.16 5.63
CA ASP A 62 15.26 -17.66 6.59
C ASP A 62 14.11 -18.46 5.93
N GLY A 63 14.16 -18.68 4.61
CA GLY A 63 13.21 -19.54 3.91
C GLY A 63 12.00 -18.84 3.30
N LEU A 64 12.08 -17.54 3.06
CA LEU A 64 11.01 -16.73 2.48
C LEU A 64 11.36 -16.27 1.05
N SER A 65 10.57 -16.62 0.04
CA SER A 65 10.71 -16.09 -1.33
C SER A 65 10.36 -14.59 -1.33
N THR A 66 11.35 -13.70 -1.28
CA THR A 66 11.12 -12.28 -0.98
C THR A 66 11.02 -11.43 -2.25
N TYR A 67 9.86 -10.80 -2.41
CA TYR A 67 9.56 -9.84 -3.48
C TYR A 67 9.82 -8.42 -3.00
N ILE A 68 10.34 -7.54 -3.88
CA ILE A 68 10.42 -6.10 -3.61
C ILE A 68 9.46 -5.39 -4.57
N LEU A 69 8.53 -4.62 -4.01
CA LEU A 69 7.59 -3.76 -4.73
C LEU A 69 7.95 -2.31 -4.43
N ARG A 70 8.26 -1.54 -5.46
CA ARG A 70 8.62 -0.12 -5.31
C ARG A 70 7.86 0.75 -6.29
N ASP A 71 7.39 1.88 -5.79
CA ASP A 71 6.72 2.92 -6.59
C ASP A 71 6.70 4.24 -5.82
N ASN A 72 6.27 5.31 -6.48
CA ASN A 72 5.84 6.54 -5.85
C ASN A 72 4.39 6.39 -5.38
N TRP A 73 4.18 5.61 -4.34
CA TRP A 73 2.86 5.29 -3.82
C TRP A 73 2.07 6.55 -3.45
N GLN A 74 0.92 6.74 -4.10
CA GLN A 74 0.07 7.91 -3.87
C GLN A 74 -1.11 7.61 -2.95
N THR A 75 -1.60 6.37 -2.96
CA THR A 75 -2.82 6.01 -2.23
C THR A 75 -2.73 4.61 -1.63
N PRO A 76 -3.45 4.35 -0.52
CA PRO A 76 -3.55 3.02 0.06
C PRO A 76 -4.11 1.99 -0.92
N GLU A 77 -5.05 2.39 -1.79
CA GLU A 77 -5.66 1.49 -2.77
C GLU A 77 -4.63 0.92 -3.75
N GLN A 78 -3.69 1.77 -4.23
CA GLN A 78 -2.62 1.31 -5.12
C GLN A 78 -1.78 0.21 -4.49
N VAL A 79 -1.36 0.39 -3.23
CA VAL A 79 -0.59 -0.60 -2.49
C VAL A 79 -1.40 -1.88 -2.30
N ARG A 80 -2.66 -1.75 -1.87
CA ARG A 80 -3.56 -2.89 -1.64
C ARG A 80 -3.79 -3.72 -2.89
N GLU A 81 -4.03 -3.09 -4.03
CA GLU A 81 -4.20 -3.77 -5.32
C GLU A 81 -2.99 -4.61 -5.69
N GLN A 82 -1.77 -4.06 -5.51
CA GLN A 82 -0.54 -4.78 -5.80
C GLN A 82 -0.32 -5.98 -4.87
N LEU A 83 -0.65 -5.83 -3.59
CA LEU A 83 -0.55 -6.92 -2.61
C LEU A 83 -1.56 -8.04 -2.90
N ILE A 84 -2.80 -7.70 -3.23
CA ILE A 84 -3.82 -8.68 -3.65
C ILE A 84 -3.39 -9.39 -4.93
N ALA A 85 -2.85 -8.67 -5.90
CA ALA A 85 -2.33 -9.26 -7.12
C ALA A 85 -1.16 -10.23 -6.86
N LEU A 86 -0.23 -9.84 -5.97
CA LEU A 86 0.88 -10.70 -5.55
C LEU A 86 0.38 -11.94 -4.81
N MET A 87 -0.52 -11.76 -3.84
CA MET A 87 -1.13 -12.86 -3.08
C MET A 87 -1.77 -13.90 -4.01
N ARG A 88 -2.59 -13.45 -4.97
CA ARG A 88 -3.22 -14.34 -5.97
C ARG A 88 -2.19 -15.05 -6.85
N LYS A 89 -1.13 -14.37 -7.26
CA LYS A 89 -0.06 -14.91 -8.09
C LYS A 89 0.74 -15.99 -7.37
N THR A 90 0.97 -15.83 -6.08
CA THR A 90 1.82 -16.71 -5.28
C THR A 90 1.05 -17.88 -4.64
N ALA A 91 -0.28 -17.77 -4.48
CA ALA A 91 -1.15 -18.64 -3.70
C ALA A 91 -0.93 -20.15 -3.89
N LYS A 92 -0.63 -20.60 -5.13
CA LYS A 92 -0.50 -22.03 -5.43
C LYS A 92 0.89 -22.63 -5.18
N ARG A 93 1.93 -21.80 -5.13
CA ARG A 93 3.33 -22.27 -5.12
C ARG A 93 4.10 -21.85 -3.89
N SER A 94 3.89 -20.62 -3.47
CA SER A 94 4.60 -19.98 -2.37
C SER A 94 3.66 -18.91 -1.80
N PRO A 95 2.64 -19.29 -1.00
CA PRO A 95 1.65 -18.35 -0.48
C PRO A 95 2.32 -17.16 0.23
N LEU A 96 1.77 -15.96 0.05
CA LEU A 96 2.25 -14.78 0.73
C LEU A 96 1.99 -14.92 2.23
N GLU A 97 3.06 -14.95 3.03
CA GLU A 97 3.01 -15.10 4.47
C GLU A 97 3.06 -13.77 5.21
N GLY A 98 3.84 -12.82 4.67
CA GLY A 98 4.02 -11.54 5.33
C GLY A 98 4.43 -10.40 4.39
N VAL A 99 4.27 -9.18 4.90
CA VAL A 99 4.62 -7.92 4.21
C VAL A 99 5.27 -6.97 5.20
N VAL A 100 6.30 -6.26 4.76
CA VAL A 100 6.82 -5.10 5.46
C VAL A 100 6.70 -3.85 4.59
N PHE A 101 6.18 -2.78 5.17
CA PHE A 101 6.09 -1.46 4.56
C PHE A 101 7.28 -0.61 5.02
N VAL A 102 8.13 -0.20 4.08
CA VAL A 102 9.37 0.53 4.39
C VAL A 102 9.30 1.96 3.85
N GLY A 103 9.53 2.93 4.73
CA GLY A 103 9.50 4.35 4.36
C GLY A 103 8.09 4.96 4.31
N ASP A 104 7.87 5.83 3.32
CA ASP A 104 6.64 6.63 3.17
C ASP A 104 5.57 5.86 2.40
N ILE A 105 5.04 4.80 3.00
CA ILE A 105 3.92 4.04 2.44
C ILE A 105 2.60 4.61 2.94
N PRO A 106 1.60 4.86 2.07
CA PRO A 106 0.29 5.37 2.47
C PRO A 106 -0.30 4.63 3.67
N ILE A 107 -1.11 5.34 4.44
CA ILE A 107 -1.72 4.85 5.68
C ILE A 107 -3.23 4.94 5.55
N ALA A 108 -3.91 3.82 5.72
CA ALA A 108 -5.36 3.81 5.85
C ALA A 108 -5.75 4.14 7.30
N MET A 109 -6.51 5.23 7.45
CA MET A 109 -7.13 5.67 8.69
C MET A 109 -8.57 5.16 8.69
N VAL A 110 -8.90 4.21 9.55
CA VAL A 110 -10.18 3.48 9.48
C VAL A 110 -11.13 3.92 10.59
N ARG A 111 -12.38 4.20 10.23
CA ARG A 111 -13.54 4.45 11.10
C ARG A 111 -14.54 3.30 11.02
N ASN A 112 -15.55 3.34 11.86
CA ASN A 112 -16.65 2.35 11.92
C ASN A 112 -16.17 0.90 12.07
N ALA A 113 -14.95 0.72 12.57
CA ALA A 113 -14.30 -0.56 12.74
C ALA A 113 -13.78 -0.79 14.16
N GLN A 114 -14.22 0.00 15.13
CA GLN A 114 -13.70 -0.03 16.49
C GLN A 114 -13.96 -1.37 17.20
N HIS A 115 -15.01 -2.10 16.81
CA HIS A 115 -15.27 -3.44 17.30
C HIS A 115 -14.23 -4.48 16.86
N LEU A 116 -13.46 -4.19 15.80
CA LEU A 116 -12.34 -5.01 15.33
C LEU A 116 -11.00 -4.66 16.00
N THR A 117 -10.98 -3.68 16.89
CA THR A 117 -9.77 -3.26 17.59
C THR A 117 -9.82 -3.64 19.06
N THR A 118 -8.67 -3.97 19.64
CA THR A 118 -8.52 -4.16 21.09
C THR A 118 -8.14 -2.86 21.81
N ALA A 119 -7.79 -1.83 21.03
CA ALA A 119 -7.29 -0.56 21.50
C ALA A 119 -8.45 0.45 21.73
N PHE A 120 -8.06 1.66 21.90
CA PHE A 120 -8.85 2.84 22.14
C PHE A 120 -10.10 2.94 21.24
N LYS A 121 -11.25 3.25 21.87
CA LYS A 121 -12.52 3.47 21.18
C LYS A 121 -12.99 4.88 21.45
N MET A 122 -13.44 5.57 20.40
CA MET A 122 -14.01 6.91 20.47
C MET A 122 -15.46 6.89 19.99
N ASP A 123 -16.26 7.78 20.54
CA ASP A 123 -17.59 8.06 20.03
C ASP A 123 -17.46 8.81 18.69
N GLU A 124 -17.76 8.12 17.59
CA GLU A 124 -17.61 8.65 16.24
C GLU A 124 -18.65 9.72 15.90
N ASP A 125 -19.75 9.82 16.66
CA ASP A 125 -20.76 10.88 16.51
C ASP A 125 -20.29 12.19 17.14
N ASN A 126 -19.57 12.10 18.27
CA ASN A 126 -19.06 13.25 19.01
C ASN A 126 -17.66 13.68 18.57
N PHE A 127 -16.88 12.78 17.95
CA PHE A 127 -15.53 13.06 17.49
C PHE A 127 -15.44 13.01 15.96
N PRO A 128 -15.04 14.11 15.30
CA PRO A 128 -14.96 14.15 13.85
C PRO A 128 -13.89 13.20 13.30
N MET A 129 -13.98 12.94 12.03
CA MET A 129 -13.22 11.95 11.26
C MET A 129 -11.75 11.81 11.65
N ILE A 130 -11.00 12.90 11.74
CA ILE A 130 -9.56 12.86 12.05
C ILE A 130 -9.29 12.29 13.44
N GLN A 131 -10.16 12.62 14.43
CA GLN A 131 -9.98 12.26 15.83
C GLN A 131 -10.47 10.84 16.13
N SER A 132 -11.46 10.34 15.39
CA SER A 132 -12.06 9.03 15.59
C SER A 132 -11.52 7.94 14.69
N SER A 133 -10.66 8.27 13.72
CA SER A 133 -10.03 7.30 12.83
C SER A 133 -8.74 6.76 13.44
N VAL A 134 -8.46 5.48 13.22
CA VAL A 134 -7.24 4.82 13.66
C VAL A 134 -6.42 4.30 12.47
N PRO A 135 -5.08 4.42 12.49
CA PRO A 135 -4.25 3.81 11.47
C PRO A 135 -4.36 2.30 11.55
N SER A 136 -4.61 1.64 10.41
CA SER A 136 -4.80 0.20 10.41
C SER A 136 -4.27 -0.47 9.15
N ASP A 137 -3.28 -1.36 9.33
CA ASP A 137 -2.77 -2.20 8.25
C ASP A 137 -3.70 -3.37 7.91
N ARG A 138 -4.80 -3.56 8.69
CA ARG A 138 -5.91 -4.48 8.33
C ARG A 138 -6.54 -4.11 6.98
N TYR A 139 -6.40 -2.87 6.57
CA TYR A 139 -6.74 -2.41 5.22
C TYR A 139 -5.98 -3.19 4.13
N TYR A 140 -4.75 -3.58 4.40
CA TYR A 140 -3.88 -4.26 3.44
C TYR A 140 -3.92 -5.78 3.57
N ASP A 141 -3.88 -6.29 4.79
CA ASP A 141 -3.68 -7.72 5.06
C ASP A 141 -4.98 -8.51 5.26
N CYS A 142 -6.14 -7.83 5.37
CA CYS A 142 -7.45 -8.45 5.33
C CYS A 142 -8.14 -8.15 3.99
N PRO A 143 -7.85 -8.91 2.92
CA PRO A 143 -8.35 -8.62 1.56
C PRO A 143 -9.88 -8.71 1.42
N ASP A 144 -10.54 -9.46 2.29
CA ASP A 144 -12.00 -9.64 2.27
C ASP A 144 -12.75 -8.45 2.86
N LEU A 145 -12.10 -7.61 3.66
CA LEU A 145 -12.73 -6.40 4.19
C LEU A 145 -12.99 -5.38 3.07
N GLN A 146 -14.14 -4.75 3.13
CA GLN A 146 -14.55 -3.71 2.19
C GLN A 146 -14.54 -2.35 2.87
N PHE A 147 -13.96 -1.37 2.18
CA PHE A 147 -13.75 -0.04 2.71
C PHE A 147 -14.28 1.02 1.73
N GLU A 148 -14.89 2.05 2.28
CA GLU A 148 -15.38 3.22 1.54
C GLU A 148 -14.49 4.42 1.84
N LEU A 149 -13.92 5.02 0.80
CA LEU A 149 -13.11 6.22 0.95
C LEU A 149 -13.99 7.40 1.42
N ILE A 150 -13.63 8.02 2.54
CA ILE A 150 -14.26 9.23 3.06
C ILE A 150 -13.56 10.47 2.50
N ALA A 151 -12.24 10.54 2.71
CA ALA A 151 -11.42 11.68 2.31
C ALA A 151 -9.93 11.31 2.24
N ARG A 152 -9.16 12.14 1.57
CA ARG A 152 -7.71 12.17 1.67
C ARG A 152 -7.30 13.35 2.52
N ASP A 153 -6.27 13.18 3.34
CA ASP A 153 -5.75 14.29 4.12
C ASP A 153 -5.11 15.33 3.21
N THR A 154 -5.33 16.61 3.52
CA THR A 154 -4.81 17.72 2.73
C THR A 154 -3.46 18.22 3.25
N THR A 155 -3.05 17.83 4.44
CA THR A 155 -1.81 18.23 5.10
C THR A 155 -0.77 17.10 5.12
N ASP A 156 -1.20 15.88 5.39
CA ASP A 156 -0.34 14.69 5.27
C ASP A 156 -0.82 13.81 4.11
N ARG A 157 -0.12 13.86 2.99
CA ARG A 157 -0.42 13.11 1.78
C ARG A 157 -0.45 11.58 1.98
N LEU A 158 0.13 11.08 3.06
CA LEU A 158 0.15 9.64 3.35
C LEU A 158 -1.18 9.16 3.94
N LEU A 159 -1.98 10.04 4.51
CA LEU A 159 -3.21 9.67 5.20
C LEU A 159 -4.41 9.66 4.25
N SER A 160 -5.19 8.59 4.31
CA SER A 160 -6.49 8.50 3.65
C SER A 160 -7.49 7.85 4.61
N TYR A 161 -8.68 8.43 4.72
CA TYR A 161 -9.70 8.05 5.69
C TYR A 161 -10.76 7.17 5.03
N PHE A 162 -11.07 6.08 5.70
CA PHE A 162 -12.02 5.08 5.20
C PHE A 162 -13.02 4.69 6.29
N ASN A 163 -14.26 4.40 5.88
CA ASN A 163 -15.18 3.62 6.69
C ASN A 163 -15.02 2.14 6.35
N LEU A 164 -15.16 1.28 7.36
CA LEU A 164 -15.49 -0.11 7.08
C LEU A 164 -16.94 -0.15 6.56
N ALA A 165 -17.16 -0.72 5.37
CA ALA A 165 -18.47 -0.81 4.78
C ALA A 165 -19.42 -1.67 5.64
N CYS A 166 -20.70 -1.30 5.70
CA CYS A 166 -21.68 -1.98 6.55
C CYS A 166 -21.90 -3.45 6.16
N ASP A 167 -21.74 -3.79 4.88
CA ASP A 167 -21.84 -5.13 4.32
C ASP A 167 -20.51 -5.90 4.30
N SER A 168 -19.43 -5.26 4.76
CA SER A 168 -18.13 -5.93 4.94
C SER A 168 -18.23 -7.03 5.99
N PRO A 169 -17.41 -8.08 5.90
CA PRO A 169 -17.20 -8.98 7.03
C PRO A 169 -16.84 -8.21 8.30
N GLN A 170 -17.52 -8.52 9.42
CA GLN A 170 -17.33 -7.83 10.69
C GLN A 170 -16.35 -8.61 11.61
N ARG A 171 -15.33 -9.21 11.00
CA ARG A 171 -14.28 -9.96 11.69
C ARG A 171 -12.95 -9.77 10.98
N LEU A 172 -11.86 -9.90 11.74
CA LEU A 172 -10.51 -9.91 11.17
C LEU A 172 -10.14 -11.34 10.74
N ASP A 173 -9.70 -11.46 9.49
CA ASP A 173 -9.16 -12.70 8.92
C ASP A 173 -7.94 -12.34 8.04
N PRO A 174 -6.78 -12.04 8.68
CA PRO A 174 -5.59 -11.63 7.94
C PRO A 174 -5.08 -12.76 7.05
N ALA A 175 -4.93 -12.49 5.77
CA ALA A 175 -4.36 -13.43 4.80
C ALA A 175 -2.83 -13.54 4.90
N PHE A 176 -2.18 -12.54 5.49
CA PHE A 176 -0.75 -12.48 5.76
C PHE A 176 -0.50 -11.51 6.93
N TYR A 177 0.66 -11.61 7.60
CA TYR A 177 1.01 -10.61 8.61
C TYR A 177 1.65 -9.38 7.98
N SER A 178 1.57 -8.23 8.67
CA SER A 178 2.13 -6.96 8.21
C SER A 178 2.89 -6.23 9.30
N GLY A 179 3.87 -5.43 8.89
CA GLY A 179 4.64 -4.56 9.77
C GLY A 179 5.15 -3.33 9.03
N ARG A 180 5.56 -2.28 9.77
CA ARG A 180 6.07 -1.03 9.20
C ARG A 180 7.44 -0.69 9.75
N ILE A 181 8.33 -0.23 8.85
CA ILE A 181 9.61 0.40 9.16
C ILE A 181 9.50 1.84 8.67
N ARG A 182 9.17 2.74 9.58
CA ARG A 182 9.07 4.18 9.31
C ARG A 182 9.92 4.95 10.31
N TYR A 183 10.68 5.92 9.81
CA TYR A 183 11.47 6.79 10.67
C TYR A 183 10.56 7.86 11.31
N PRO A 184 10.55 7.99 12.64
CA PRO A 184 9.78 9.03 13.31
C PRO A 184 10.42 10.41 13.10
N GLU A 185 9.66 11.37 12.55
CA GLU A 185 10.16 12.73 12.30
C GLU A 185 10.64 13.44 13.58
N GLN A 186 10.07 13.09 14.72
CA GLN A 186 10.43 13.64 16.03
C GLN A 186 11.86 13.33 16.46
N LEU A 187 12.49 12.31 15.90
CA LEU A 187 13.89 11.97 16.19
C LEU A 187 14.88 12.93 15.52
N GLY A 188 14.44 13.72 14.53
CA GLY A 188 15.33 14.57 13.75
C GLY A 188 16.37 13.78 12.95
N GLY A 189 17.24 14.48 12.23
CA GLY A 189 18.28 13.84 11.40
C GLY A 189 17.76 13.33 10.04
N ASP A 190 18.57 12.51 9.38
CA ASP A 190 18.22 11.95 8.07
C ASP A 190 17.41 10.66 8.23
N LYS A 191 16.15 10.68 7.74
CA LYS A 191 15.25 9.53 7.81
C LYS A 191 15.77 8.30 7.06
N TYR A 192 16.49 8.51 5.97
CA TYR A 192 17.04 7.41 5.16
C TYR A 192 18.20 6.71 5.87
N GLU A 193 19.05 7.48 6.55
CA GLU A 193 20.08 6.91 7.42
C GLU A 193 19.46 6.13 8.59
N GLY A 194 18.38 6.67 9.18
CA GLY A 194 17.65 5.99 10.25
C GLY A 194 17.06 4.66 9.80
N ILE A 195 16.41 4.64 8.65
CA ILE A 195 15.86 3.41 8.03
C ILE A 195 16.98 2.45 7.68
N ALA A 196 18.07 2.93 7.06
CA ALA A 196 19.21 2.10 6.68
C ALA A 196 19.89 1.40 7.85
N ARG A 197 19.94 2.04 9.03
CA ARG A 197 20.46 1.43 10.25
C ARG A 197 19.56 0.36 10.84
N TYR A 198 18.25 0.49 10.63
CA TYR A 198 17.27 -0.45 11.14
C TYR A 198 17.19 -1.72 10.28
N LEU A 199 17.35 -1.58 8.97
CA LEU A 199 17.38 -2.70 8.02
C LEU A 199 18.65 -3.53 8.12
#